data_58553dae01bea9d8d5efc037e6d108a3
#
_entry.id   58553dae01bea9d8d5efc037e6d108a3
#
_cell.length_a   1.000
_cell.length_b   1.000
_cell.length_c   1.000
_cell.angle_alpha   90.00
_cell.angle_beta   90.00
_cell.angle_gamma   90.00
#
_symmetry.space_group_name_H-M   'P 1'
#
loop_
_entity.id
_entity.type
_entity.pdbx_description
1 polymer ?
#
loop_
_entity_poly.entity_id
_entity_poly.type
_entity_poly.pdbx_seq_one_letter_code
_entity_poly.pdbx_strand_id
1 'polypeptide(L)'
;SSLYGVVSEGRRHPETIDRIYGMINGIEGFLNNTILDFSEALPGEKLDGLKFTPGAYLGSCRYKLPESLEDPVYPKLFEKFNEMNIGWVFFICGKYFFGKSWFFYIGGNDSMDTVSKLSRYAAQIGSDIRIIGEPKTIDNDLVHTDHTPGYGSAARYVASTVREITTDANVYEKKSVTIVEIMGRHAGWLTAASALARKYVNDNPLLIYLPETAFDQEAFLHAVEKSFEKNCNVVVCVSEGIHDASGTFICEYDSSVGTDTFGHKMLAGCGKYLENLVRSRLGVKARSVELNVCQRCSVSMMSAIDQKEAISAGTFGVQAALNGETGKMVSF
;
A
#
# COMPACT_ATOMS: atom_id res chain seq x y z
N SER A 1 -10.85 -5.99 2.70
CA SER A 1 -11.01 -6.54 4.07
C SER A 1 -11.27 -5.45 5.10
N SER A 2 -10.48 -4.35 5.20
CA SER A 2 -10.73 -3.26 6.17
C SER A 2 -12.13 -2.66 6.00
N LEU A 3 -12.54 -2.36 4.76
CA LEU A 3 -13.90 -1.92 4.45
C LEU A 3 -14.98 -2.87 4.98
N TYR A 4 -14.76 -4.18 4.86
CA TYR A 4 -15.66 -5.18 5.44
C TYR A 4 -15.78 -5.02 6.97
N GLY A 5 -14.64 -4.91 7.65
CA GLY A 5 -14.60 -4.76 9.11
C GLY A 5 -15.46 -3.61 9.57
N VAL A 6 -15.35 -2.50 8.91
CA VAL A 6 -16.07 -1.31 9.23
C VAL A 6 -17.54 -1.39 8.90
N VAL A 7 -17.93 -1.79 7.68
CA VAL A 7 -19.36 -1.93 7.32
C VAL A 7 -20.04 -2.94 8.25
N SER A 8 -19.37 -4.05 8.52
CA SER A 8 -19.92 -5.10 9.35
C SER A 8 -20.07 -4.65 10.81
N GLU A 9 -19.10 -3.93 11.37
CA GLU A 9 -19.21 -3.37 12.72
C GLU A 9 -20.23 -2.27 12.78
N GLY A 10 -20.23 -1.33 11.83
CA GLY A 10 -21.22 -0.29 11.77
C GLY A 10 -22.66 -0.81 11.74
N ARG A 11 -22.93 -1.89 11.00
CA ARG A 11 -24.26 -2.52 10.95
C ARG A 11 -24.66 -3.22 12.27
N ARG A 12 -23.73 -3.45 13.21
CA ARG A 12 -24.04 -4.00 14.54
C ARG A 12 -24.60 -2.98 15.53
N HIS A 13 -24.55 -1.70 15.16
CA HIS A 13 -24.99 -0.60 16.01
C HIS A 13 -26.15 0.20 15.38
N PRO A 14 -27.26 -0.45 14.97
CA PRO A 14 -28.36 0.23 14.25
C PRO A 14 -29.05 1.30 15.09
N GLU A 15 -28.92 1.22 16.42
CA GLU A 15 -29.42 2.25 17.36
C GLU A 15 -28.63 3.55 17.30
N THR A 16 -27.38 3.50 16.83
CA THR A 16 -26.47 4.64 16.76
C THR A 16 -26.13 5.00 15.31
N ILE A 17 -26.11 4.00 14.43
CA ILE A 17 -25.70 4.10 13.02
C ILE A 17 -26.88 3.77 12.11
N ASP A 18 -27.52 4.79 11.56
CA ASP A 18 -28.67 4.65 10.66
C ASP A 18 -28.22 4.29 9.22
N ARG A 19 -27.19 4.99 8.72
CA ARG A 19 -26.72 4.82 7.34
C ARG A 19 -25.20 4.73 7.26
N ILE A 20 -24.74 4.00 6.23
CA ILE A 20 -23.32 3.75 5.97
C ILE A 20 -23.04 4.04 4.49
N TYR A 21 -22.25 5.08 4.20
CA TYR A 21 -21.92 5.48 2.83
C TYR A 21 -20.45 5.26 2.50
N GLY A 22 -20.16 4.78 1.30
CA GLY A 22 -18.82 4.65 0.75
C GLY A 22 -18.59 5.68 -0.35
N MET A 23 -17.49 6.43 -0.26
CA MET A 23 -17.10 7.41 -1.28
C MET A 23 -16.28 6.71 -2.37
N ILE A 24 -16.83 6.61 -3.59
CA ILE A 24 -16.13 6.03 -4.73
C ILE A 24 -15.04 7.01 -5.17
N ASN A 25 -13.80 6.53 -5.28
CA ASN A 25 -12.61 7.36 -5.56
C ASN A 25 -12.34 8.45 -4.51
N GLY A 26 -12.57 8.16 -3.23
CA GLY A 26 -12.08 8.97 -2.13
C GLY A 26 -12.65 10.37 -2.05
N ILE A 27 -11.78 11.33 -1.71
CA ILE A 27 -12.13 12.76 -1.59
C ILE A 27 -12.67 13.31 -2.92
N GLU A 28 -12.12 12.89 -4.06
CA GLU A 28 -12.63 13.32 -5.38
C GLU A 28 -14.07 12.86 -5.59
N GLY A 29 -14.36 11.61 -5.28
CA GLY A 29 -15.71 11.07 -5.37
C GLY A 29 -16.67 11.76 -4.41
N PHE A 30 -16.22 12.08 -3.20
CA PHE A 30 -17.00 12.85 -2.24
C PHE A 30 -17.35 14.23 -2.76
N LEU A 31 -16.37 14.96 -3.29
CA LEU A 31 -16.58 16.28 -3.89
C LEU A 31 -17.54 16.22 -5.09
N ASN A 32 -17.57 15.13 -5.81
CA ASN A 32 -18.40 14.91 -7.00
C ASN A 32 -19.71 14.16 -6.74
N ASN A 33 -20.09 13.92 -5.47
CA ASN A 33 -21.31 13.18 -5.07
C ASN A 33 -21.38 11.73 -5.61
N THR A 34 -20.22 11.10 -5.82
CA THR A 34 -20.15 9.70 -6.24
C THR A 34 -20.11 8.79 -5.01
N ILE A 35 -21.28 8.38 -4.56
CA ILE A 35 -21.50 7.74 -3.25
C ILE A 35 -22.21 6.41 -3.42
N LEU A 36 -21.79 5.39 -2.68
CA LEU A 36 -22.45 4.10 -2.53
C LEU A 36 -23.08 3.98 -1.15
N ASP A 37 -24.38 3.72 -1.06
CA ASP A 37 -25.06 3.47 0.21
C ASP A 37 -24.94 2.00 0.60
N PHE A 38 -24.15 1.72 1.63
CA PHE A 38 -23.98 0.37 2.17
C PHE A 38 -25.11 -0.04 3.12
N SER A 39 -26.00 0.85 3.53
CA SER A 39 -27.15 0.49 4.34
C SER A 39 -28.11 -0.41 3.56
N GLU A 40 -28.22 -0.18 2.26
CA GLU A 40 -29.08 -0.92 1.33
C GLU A 40 -28.28 -1.84 0.39
N ALA A 41 -27.07 -1.41 -0.02
CA ALA A 41 -26.22 -2.18 -0.92
C ALA A 41 -25.52 -3.34 -0.18
N LEU A 42 -25.22 -4.40 -0.93
CA LEU A 42 -24.48 -5.57 -0.44
C LEU A 42 -25.14 -6.27 0.77
N PRO A 43 -26.28 -6.95 0.61
CA PRO A 43 -26.82 -7.80 1.64
C PRO A 43 -25.86 -8.99 1.95
N GLY A 44 -25.82 -9.41 3.20
CA GLY A 44 -25.12 -10.55 3.78
C GLY A 44 -23.96 -11.16 2.97
N GLU A 45 -24.27 -12.15 2.13
CA GLU A 45 -23.25 -12.89 1.35
C GLU A 45 -22.43 -12.01 0.39
N LYS A 46 -23.03 -10.94 -0.19
CA LYS A 46 -22.30 -10.00 -1.04
C LYS A 46 -21.33 -9.13 -0.26
N LEU A 47 -21.66 -8.82 1.00
CA LEU A 47 -20.74 -8.12 1.88
C LEU A 47 -19.51 -8.98 2.18
N ASP A 48 -19.71 -10.29 2.40
CA ASP A 48 -18.61 -11.24 2.62
C ASP A 48 -17.61 -11.27 1.46
N GLY A 49 -18.06 -11.01 0.24
CA GLY A 49 -17.20 -10.89 -0.94
C GLY A 49 -16.12 -9.80 -0.81
N LEU A 50 -16.35 -8.75 0.00
CA LEU A 50 -15.34 -7.69 0.25
C LEU A 50 -14.07 -8.23 0.92
N LYS A 51 -14.14 -9.34 1.64
CA LYS A 51 -12.97 -9.98 2.26
C LYS A 51 -11.96 -10.47 1.21
N PHE A 52 -12.45 -10.82 0.02
CA PHE A 52 -11.68 -11.44 -1.05
C PHE A 52 -11.54 -10.56 -2.30
N THR A 53 -12.05 -9.33 -2.26
CA THR A 53 -11.92 -8.40 -3.38
C THR A 53 -10.48 -7.86 -3.45
N PRO A 54 -9.78 -8.07 -4.57
CA PRO A 54 -8.44 -7.51 -4.76
C PRO A 54 -8.49 -6.00 -4.94
N GLY A 55 -7.51 -5.32 -4.38
CA GLY A 55 -7.38 -3.87 -4.48
C GLY A 55 -8.42 -3.09 -3.68
N ALA A 56 -8.74 -1.88 -4.11
CA ALA A 56 -9.66 -0.97 -3.45
C ALA A 56 -11.06 -1.08 -4.06
N TYR A 57 -12.00 -1.69 -3.34
CA TYR A 57 -13.39 -1.86 -3.80
C TYR A 57 -14.07 -0.53 -4.17
N LEU A 58 -13.84 0.52 -3.38
CA LEU A 58 -14.37 1.87 -3.64
C LEU A 58 -13.49 2.69 -4.59
N GLY A 59 -12.53 2.06 -5.27
CA GLY A 59 -11.55 2.78 -6.07
C GLY A 59 -10.51 3.49 -5.21
N SER A 60 -9.75 4.39 -5.83
CA SER A 60 -8.70 5.17 -5.19
C SER A 60 -8.63 6.53 -5.85
N CYS A 61 -8.22 7.55 -5.12
CA CYS A 61 -7.82 8.84 -5.68
C CYS A 61 -6.41 9.19 -5.23
N ARG A 62 -5.81 10.13 -5.94
CA ARG A 62 -4.53 10.74 -5.55
C ARG A 62 -4.71 12.21 -5.22
N TYR A 63 -5.85 12.55 -4.63
CA TYR A 63 -6.14 13.91 -4.20
C TYR A 63 -5.36 14.23 -2.92
N LYS A 64 -4.49 15.22 -3.00
CA LYS A 64 -3.71 15.70 -1.87
C LYS A 64 -4.34 16.99 -1.35
N LEU A 65 -4.73 16.99 -0.08
CA LEU A 65 -5.25 18.21 0.55
C LEU A 65 -4.13 19.25 0.70
N PRO A 66 -4.43 20.54 0.44
CA PRO A 66 -3.50 21.64 0.65
C PRO A 66 -2.97 21.69 2.10
N GLU A 67 -1.74 22.19 2.26
CA GLU A 67 -1.12 22.35 3.60
C GLU A 67 -1.80 23.44 4.43
N SER A 68 -2.23 24.53 3.77
CA SER A 68 -2.96 25.60 4.44
C SER A 68 -4.39 25.17 4.74
N LEU A 69 -4.80 25.21 5.99
CA LEU A 69 -6.17 24.96 6.40
C LEU A 69 -7.14 26.10 6.02
N GLU A 70 -6.63 27.22 5.49
CA GLU A 70 -7.44 28.34 4.96
C GLU A 70 -7.93 28.08 3.54
N ASP A 71 -7.46 27.02 2.88
CA ASP A 71 -7.87 26.69 1.52
C ASP A 71 -9.37 26.39 1.46
N PRO A 72 -10.09 26.93 0.44
CA PRO A 72 -11.53 26.79 0.29
C PRO A 72 -12.03 25.35 0.15
N VAL A 73 -11.17 24.39 -0.06
CA VAL A 73 -11.55 22.96 -0.10
C VAL A 73 -12.02 22.47 1.26
N TYR A 74 -11.44 22.96 2.36
CA TYR A 74 -11.81 22.51 3.71
C TYR A 74 -13.24 22.91 4.09
N PRO A 75 -13.62 24.20 4.04
CA PRO A 75 -15.02 24.56 4.31
C PRO A 75 -15.97 23.84 3.35
N LYS A 76 -15.65 23.71 2.05
CA LYS A 76 -16.47 23.00 1.08
C LYS A 76 -16.69 21.52 1.45
N LEU A 77 -15.67 20.83 1.98
CA LEU A 77 -15.81 19.46 2.46
C LEU A 77 -16.74 19.38 3.66
N PHE A 78 -16.58 20.30 4.63
CA PHE A 78 -17.39 20.30 5.85
C PHE A 78 -18.82 20.79 5.62
N GLU A 79 -19.06 21.73 4.71
CA GLU A 79 -20.40 22.08 4.23
C GLU A 79 -21.10 20.85 3.64
N LYS A 80 -20.39 20.09 2.82
CA LYS A 80 -20.92 18.86 2.21
C LYS A 80 -21.22 17.78 3.25
N PHE A 81 -20.38 17.64 4.29
CA PHE A 81 -20.71 16.78 5.42
C PHE A 81 -22.01 17.20 6.08
N ASN A 82 -22.25 18.49 6.26
CA ASN A 82 -23.48 19.03 6.85
C ASN A 82 -24.70 18.91 5.91
N GLU A 83 -24.56 19.23 4.60
CA GLU A 83 -25.65 19.15 3.61
C GLU A 83 -26.22 17.75 3.47
N MET A 84 -25.34 16.76 3.46
CA MET A 84 -25.76 15.36 3.40
C MET A 84 -26.43 14.90 4.70
N ASN A 85 -26.52 15.78 5.70
CA ASN A 85 -27.01 15.48 7.04
C ASN A 85 -26.31 14.23 7.60
N ILE A 86 -25.01 14.18 7.31
CA ILE A 86 -24.17 13.03 7.48
C ILE A 86 -23.70 13.03 8.93
N GLY A 87 -24.29 12.17 9.70
CA GLY A 87 -23.75 11.77 10.98
C GLY A 87 -22.47 10.95 10.86
N TRP A 88 -22.19 10.35 9.68
CA TRP A 88 -21.08 9.42 9.47
C TRP A 88 -20.48 9.57 8.08
N VAL A 89 -19.24 9.95 7.98
CA VAL A 89 -18.47 9.76 6.75
C VAL A 89 -17.31 8.83 7.02
N PHE A 90 -17.52 7.77 6.41
CA PHE A 90 -16.52 6.84 5.99
C PHE A 90 -16.17 7.21 4.57
N PHE A 91 -15.17 6.91 4.14
CA PHE A 91 -15.63 6.22 3.02
C PHE A 91 -16.97 5.46 3.29
N ILE A 92 -17.74 5.75 4.40
CA ILE A 92 -19.05 5.17 4.77
C ILE A 92 -19.75 6.11 5.75
N CYS A 93 -21.04 6.41 5.60
CA CYS A 93 -21.80 7.40 6.36
C CYS A 93 -23.11 6.88 6.96
N GLY A 94 -23.58 7.42 8.08
CA GLY A 94 -24.85 7.12 8.74
C GLY A 94 -25.51 8.30 9.48
N LYS A 95 -26.81 8.22 9.76
CA LYS A 95 -27.67 9.28 10.30
C LYS A 95 -28.06 9.10 11.75
N TYR A 96 -28.04 10.20 12.50
CA TYR A 96 -28.69 10.62 13.76
C TYR A 96 -28.96 9.66 14.93
N PHE A 97 -28.28 9.93 16.04
CA PHE A 97 -28.88 10.31 17.32
C PHE A 97 -27.89 11.27 18.03
N PHE A 98 -28.31 12.52 18.32
CA PHE A 98 -27.49 13.56 18.97
C PHE A 98 -26.22 14.06 18.25
N GLY A 99 -26.27 14.40 16.96
CA GLY A 99 -25.32 15.32 16.33
C GLY A 99 -23.87 14.86 16.23
N LYS A 100 -23.55 13.59 16.31
CA LYS A 100 -22.18 13.07 16.17
C LYS A 100 -21.97 12.45 14.81
N SER A 101 -20.85 12.80 14.18
CA SER A 101 -20.44 12.34 12.85
C SER A 101 -19.12 11.59 12.92
N TRP A 102 -18.91 10.56 12.08
CA TRP A 102 -17.67 9.81 12.04
C TRP A 102 -17.14 9.64 10.61
N PHE A 103 -15.86 9.92 10.43
CA PHE A 103 -15.17 9.80 9.16
C PHE A 103 -13.98 8.86 9.30
N PHE A 104 -13.89 7.84 8.46
CA PHE A 104 -12.82 6.88 8.46
C PHE A 104 -12.10 6.90 7.11
N TYR A 105 -10.79 7.01 7.10
CA TYR A 105 -10.02 7.06 5.88
C TYR A 105 -9.03 5.88 5.80
N ILE A 106 -9.27 4.99 4.83
CA ILE A 106 -8.46 3.78 4.65
C ILE A 106 -7.35 4.06 3.66
N GLY A 107 -6.08 3.94 4.07
CA GLY A 107 -4.96 4.12 3.15
C GLY A 107 -3.58 4.19 3.79
N GLY A 108 -2.60 4.60 2.99
CA GLY A 108 -1.20 4.78 3.38
C GLY A 108 -0.88 6.19 3.88
N ASN A 109 0.37 6.62 3.71
CA ASN A 109 0.89 7.90 4.22
C ASN A 109 0.06 9.12 3.80
N ASP A 110 -0.26 9.28 2.51
CA ASP A 110 -1.07 10.41 2.02
C ASP A 110 -2.48 10.42 2.63
N SER A 111 -3.04 9.24 2.93
CA SER A 111 -4.33 9.12 3.58
C SER A 111 -4.27 9.50 5.06
N MET A 112 -3.20 9.15 5.75
CA MET A 112 -2.99 9.54 7.15
C MET A 112 -2.69 11.04 7.27
N ASP A 113 -2.00 11.64 6.30
CA ASP A 113 -1.87 13.10 6.18
C ASP A 113 -3.24 13.77 6.02
N THR A 114 -4.10 13.22 5.17
CA THR A 114 -5.49 13.68 5.01
C THR A 114 -6.27 13.61 6.32
N VAL A 115 -6.17 12.50 7.07
CA VAL A 115 -6.79 12.35 8.41
C VAL A 115 -6.30 13.43 9.35
N SER A 116 -4.99 13.68 9.40
CA SER A 116 -4.38 14.71 10.23
C SER A 116 -4.92 16.12 9.90
N LYS A 117 -4.93 16.48 8.62
CA LYS A 117 -5.38 17.78 8.13
C LYS A 117 -6.87 18.01 8.43
N LEU A 118 -7.71 17.03 8.09
CA LEU A 118 -9.15 17.12 8.37
C LEU A 118 -9.45 17.19 9.87
N SER A 119 -8.73 16.44 10.69
CA SER A 119 -8.91 16.46 12.15
C SER A 119 -8.52 17.82 12.74
N ARG A 120 -7.44 18.42 12.27
CA ARG A 120 -7.02 19.77 12.68
C ARG A 120 -8.04 20.82 12.28
N TYR A 121 -8.55 20.74 11.05
CA TYR A 121 -9.58 21.66 10.59
C TYR A 121 -10.89 21.48 11.36
N ALA A 122 -11.33 20.24 11.60
CA ALA A 122 -12.50 19.96 12.45
C ALA A 122 -12.39 20.61 13.85
N ALA A 123 -11.23 20.47 14.48
CA ALA A 123 -10.96 21.09 15.78
C ALA A 123 -10.99 22.62 15.70
N GLN A 124 -10.44 23.20 14.63
CA GLN A 124 -10.43 24.67 14.43
C GLN A 124 -11.82 25.27 14.30
N ILE A 125 -12.74 24.58 13.62
CA ILE A 125 -14.12 25.06 13.43
C ILE A 125 -15.11 24.55 14.50
N GLY A 126 -14.64 23.81 15.50
CA GLY A 126 -15.49 23.23 16.55
C GLY A 126 -16.47 22.17 16.03
N SER A 127 -16.11 21.43 14.99
CA SER A 127 -16.95 20.37 14.42
C SER A 127 -16.94 19.11 15.30
N ASP A 128 -18.10 18.50 15.52
CA ASP A 128 -18.24 17.25 16.28
C ASP A 128 -17.88 16.00 15.49
N ILE A 129 -17.42 16.15 14.24
CA ILE A 129 -17.06 15.02 13.40
C ILE A 129 -15.85 14.26 13.98
N ARG A 130 -15.97 12.93 14.09
CA ARG A 130 -14.87 12.05 14.53
C ARG A 130 -14.13 11.50 13.32
N ILE A 131 -12.83 11.67 13.27
CA ILE A 131 -12.00 11.31 12.13
C ILE A 131 -10.98 10.27 12.57
N ILE A 132 -11.05 9.08 11.97
CA ILE A 132 -10.18 7.93 12.27
C ILE A 132 -9.46 7.49 11.00
N GLY A 133 -8.16 7.24 11.12
CA GLY A 133 -7.34 6.63 10.08
C GLY A 133 -7.31 5.10 10.19
N GLU A 134 -7.47 4.43 9.05
CA GLU A 134 -7.37 2.99 8.93
C GLU A 134 -6.11 2.65 8.11
N PRO A 135 -5.08 2.03 8.68
CA PRO A 135 -3.86 1.76 7.96
C PRO A 135 -4.10 0.72 6.85
N LYS A 136 -3.60 0.99 5.66
CA LYS A 136 -3.61 0.05 4.53
C LYS A 136 -2.52 0.45 3.54
N THR A 137 -1.42 -0.28 3.53
CA THR A 137 -0.37 -0.18 2.50
C THR A 137 0.41 -1.49 2.45
N ILE A 138 0.94 -1.83 1.28
CA ILE A 138 1.87 -2.96 1.15
C ILE A 138 3.31 -2.56 1.49
N ASP A 139 3.62 -1.27 1.53
CA ASP A 139 4.98 -0.75 1.71
C ASP A 139 5.46 -0.86 3.15
N ASN A 140 4.54 -1.04 4.10
CA ASN A 140 4.82 -1.10 5.55
C ASN A 140 5.61 0.10 6.07
N ASP A 141 5.27 1.29 5.58
CA ASP A 141 6.02 2.53 5.78
C ASP A 141 5.29 3.56 6.67
N LEU A 142 4.19 3.16 7.32
CA LEU A 142 3.51 4.00 8.30
C LEU A 142 4.23 3.97 9.65
N VAL A 143 4.38 5.15 10.25
CA VAL A 143 4.96 5.27 11.60
C VAL A 143 3.96 4.87 12.69
N HIS A 144 4.47 4.53 13.87
CA HIS A 144 3.68 4.15 15.05
C HIS A 144 2.84 2.88 14.90
N THR A 145 3.20 2.00 13.97
CA THR A 145 2.65 0.66 13.83
C THR A 145 3.76 -0.30 13.43
N ASP A 146 3.72 -1.56 13.91
CA ASP A 146 4.72 -2.56 13.55
C ASP A 146 4.55 -3.01 12.10
N HIS A 147 3.31 -3.18 11.68
CA HIS A 147 2.99 -3.54 10.30
C HIS A 147 1.63 -2.98 9.90
N THR A 148 1.37 -3.03 8.60
CA THR A 148 0.15 -2.48 8.00
C THR A 148 -0.61 -3.55 7.24
N PRO A 149 -1.96 -3.58 7.32
CA PRO A 149 -2.78 -4.45 6.50
C PRO A 149 -2.49 -4.28 5.01
N GLY A 150 -2.23 -5.40 4.34
CA GLY A 150 -1.76 -5.49 2.96
C GLY A 150 -0.31 -5.98 2.85
N TYR A 151 0.57 -5.59 3.79
CA TYR A 151 1.98 -5.97 3.77
C TYR A 151 2.16 -7.49 3.90
N GLY A 152 1.51 -8.14 4.86
CA GLY A 152 1.69 -9.58 5.08
C GLY A 152 1.33 -10.44 3.88
N SER A 153 0.26 -10.07 3.14
CA SER A 153 -0.13 -10.73 1.90
C SER A 153 0.87 -10.48 0.77
N ALA A 154 1.33 -9.24 0.61
CA ALA A 154 2.31 -8.88 -0.41
C ALA A 154 3.67 -9.53 -0.14
N ALA A 155 4.13 -9.56 1.11
CA ALA A 155 5.35 -10.27 1.52
C ALA A 155 5.29 -11.77 1.22
N ARG A 156 4.15 -12.40 1.49
CA ARG A 156 3.91 -13.81 1.13
C ARG A 156 3.96 -14.02 -0.38
N TYR A 157 3.35 -13.12 -1.16
CA TYR A 157 3.42 -13.16 -2.62
C TYR A 157 4.87 -13.07 -3.10
N VAL A 158 5.63 -12.07 -2.62
CA VAL A 158 7.03 -11.87 -2.98
C VAL A 158 7.86 -13.11 -2.66
N ALA A 159 7.79 -13.62 -1.43
CA ALA A 159 8.55 -14.79 -1.00
C ALA A 159 8.23 -16.03 -1.84
N SER A 160 6.95 -16.28 -2.15
CA SER A 160 6.51 -17.43 -2.94
C SER A 160 6.97 -17.30 -4.38
N THR A 161 6.76 -16.16 -5.02
CA THR A 161 7.12 -15.90 -6.42
C THR A 161 8.64 -15.94 -6.62
N VAL A 162 9.41 -15.34 -5.70
CA VAL A 162 10.89 -15.40 -5.75
C VAL A 162 11.38 -16.84 -5.61
N ARG A 163 10.73 -17.67 -4.78
CA ARG A 163 11.06 -19.11 -4.68
C ARG A 163 10.79 -19.85 -5.99
N GLU A 164 9.67 -19.60 -6.65
CA GLU A 164 9.35 -20.18 -7.96
C GLU A 164 10.34 -19.75 -9.02
N ILE A 165 10.69 -18.46 -9.10
CA ILE A 165 11.70 -17.91 -10.00
C ILE A 165 13.07 -18.54 -9.72
N THR A 166 13.44 -18.72 -8.45
CA THR A 166 14.69 -19.39 -8.05
C THR A 166 14.72 -20.84 -8.51
N THR A 167 13.60 -21.56 -8.40
CA THR A 167 13.49 -22.94 -8.84
C THR A 167 13.68 -23.04 -10.35
N ASP A 168 13.04 -22.16 -11.14
CA ASP A 168 13.25 -22.08 -12.59
C ASP A 168 14.69 -21.72 -12.96
N ALA A 169 15.28 -20.76 -12.26
CA ALA A 169 16.67 -20.35 -12.53
C ALA A 169 17.66 -21.49 -12.32
N ASN A 170 17.44 -22.35 -11.33
CA ASN A 170 18.34 -23.42 -10.94
C ASN A 170 18.35 -24.64 -11.90
N VAL A 171 17.46 -24.67 -12.91
CA VAL A 171 17.46 -25.80 -13.90
C VAL A 171 18.59 -25.70 -14.91
N TYR A 172 19.30 -24.58 -14.98
CA TYR A 172 20.36 -24.36 -15.98
C TYR A 172 21.76 -24.45 -15.36
N GLU A 173 22.67 -25.14 -16.02
CA GLU A 173 24.07 -25.23 -15.59
C GLU A 173 24.97 -24.07 -16.07
N LYS A 174 24.45 -23.23 -16.98
CA LYS A 174 25.18 -22.06 -17.49
C LYS A 174 25.01 -20.88 -16.58
N LYS A 175 26.10 -20.12 -16.36
CA LYS A 175 26.05 -18.86 -15.58
C LYS A 175 24.94 -17.94 -16.08
N SER A 176 24.08 -17.55 -15.18
CA SER A 176 23.00 -16.61 -15.47
C SER A 176 22.62 -15.77 -14.23
N VAL A 177 22.07 -14.57 -14.48
CA VAL A 177 21.54 -13.68 -13.44
C VAL A 177 20.06 -13.45 -13.70
N THR A 178 19.24 -13.60 -12.68
CA THR A 178 17.83 -13.20 -12.71
C THR A 178 17.63 -12.08 -11.69
N ILE A 179 17.20 -10.92 -12.16
CA ILE A 179 16.94 -9.74 -11.34
C ILE A 179 15.45 -9.61 -11.14
N VAL A 180 14.98 -9.59 -9.90
CA VAL A 180 13.57 -9.45 -9.54
C VAL A 180 13.37 -8.07 -8.96
N GLU A 181 12.62 -7.23 -9.67
CA GLU A 181 12.24 -5.89 -9.23
C GLU A 181 10.95 -5.94 -8.41
N ILE A 182 11.00 -5.35 -7.22
CA ILE A 182 9.96 -5.40 -6.19
C ILE A 182 9.56 -3.97 -5.83
N MET A 183 8.26 -3.73 -5.60
CA MET A 183 7.75 -2.44 -5.14
C MET A 183 8.36 -2.03 -3.80
N GLY A 184 8.49 -0.73 -3.60
CA GLY A 184 9.02 -0.11 -2.38
C GLY A 184 9.90 1.08 -2.71
N ARG A 185 9.30 2.26 -2.93
CA ARG A 185 10.04 3.47 -3.33
C ARG A 185 11.02 3.93 -2.27
N HIS A 186 10.58 3.99 -1.01
CA HIS A 186 11.33 4.52 0.11
C HIS A 186 11.44 3.55 1.28
N ALA A 187 10.80 2.38 1.17
CA ALA A 187 10.80 1.35 2.20
C ALA A 187 11.05 -0.03 1.58
N GLY A 188 12.06 -0.72 2.04
CA GLY A 188 12.54 -1.99 1.50
C GLY A 188 11.89 -3.23 2.09
N TRP A 189 10.84 -3.11 2.88
CA TRP A 189 10.22 -4.23 3.58
C TRP A 189 9.78 -5.38 2.67
N LEU A 190 9.15 -5.07 1.52
CA LEU A 190 8.76 -6.09 0.53
C LEU A 190 9.97 -6.75 -0.11
N THR A 191 10.98 -5.96 -0.45
CA THR A 191 12.22 -6.49 -1.02
C THR A 191 12.96 -7.36 -0.01
N ALA A 192 13.01 -6.96 1.26
CA ALA A 192 13.57 -7.75 2.35
C ALA A 192 12.82 -9.08 2.55
N ALA A 193 11.48 -9.09 2.37
CA ALA A 193 10.68 -10.31 2.45
C ALA A 193 11.08 -11.37 1.42
N SER A 194 11.76 -11.00 0.33
CA SER A 194 12.33 -11.96 -0.63
C SER A 194 13.33 -12.93 0.01
N ALA A 195 13.97 -12.54 1.12
CA ALA A 195 14.85 -13.43 1.88
C ALA A 195 14.13 -14.68 2.42
N LEU A 196 12.81 -14.62 2.61
CA LEU A 196 11.98 -15.75 3.04
C LEU A 196 11.83 -16.83 1.95
N ALA A 197 12.24 -16.53 0.71
CA ALA A 197 12.31 -17.53 -0.35
C ALA A 197 13.42 -18.57 -0.09
N ARG A 198 14.45 -18.21 0.67
CA ARG A 198 15.59 -19.08 1.01
C ARG A 198 15.12 -20.25 1.86
N LYS A 199 15.57 -21.43 1.51
CA LYS A 199 15.41 -22.64 2.34
C LYS A 199 16.64 -22.86 3.23
N TYR A 200 17.81 -22.51 2.71
CA TYR A 200 19.10 -22.60 3.41
C TYR A 200 19.86 -21.27 3.30
N VAL A 201 20.86 -21.07 4.15
CA VAL A 201 21.61 -19.80 4.26
C VAL A 201 22.24 -19.32 2.94
N ASN A 202 22.66 -20.26 2.09
CA ASN A 202 23.32 -19.96 0.81
C ASN A 202 22.40 -20.10 -0.42
N ASP A 203 21.10 -20.18 -0.19
CA ASP A 203 20.12 -20.26 -1.30
C ASP A 203 19.89 -18.88 -1.92
N ASN A 204 19.43 -18.89 -3.16
CA ASN A 204 18.88 -17.70 -3.82
C ASN A 204 17.59 -17.22 -3.11
N PRO A 205 17.32 -15.91 -3.10
CA PRO A 205 18.13 -14.83 -3.70
C PRO A 205 19.43 -14.59 -2.91
N LEU A 206 20.55 -14.55 -3.60
CA LEU A 206 21.85 -14.33 -2.95
C LEU A 206 22.07 -12.87 -2.58
N LEU A 207 21.57 -11.96 -3.41
CA LEU A 207 21.76 -10.52 -3.29
C LEU A 207 20.41 -9.84 -3.15
N ILE A 208 20.29 -8.94 -2.18
CA ILE A 208 19.09 -8.16 -1.91
C ILE A 208 19.51 -6.72 -1.72
N TYR A 209 18.94 -5.79 -2.51
CA TYR A 209 19.25 -4.36 -2.46
C TYR A 209 18.00 -3.57 -2.09
N LEU A 210 18.11 -2.80 -1.01
CA LEU A 210 17.05 -2.04 -0.38
C LEU A 210 17.21 -0.54 -0.68
N PRO A 211 16.12 0.24 -0.68
CA PRO A 211 16.19 1.67 -0.96
C PRO A 211 16.78 2.49 0.21
N GLU A 212 16.95 1.89 1.38
CA GLU A 212 17.52 2.57 2.56
C GLU A 212 19.04 2.75 2.48
N THR A 213 19.70 2.11 1.52
CA THR A 213 21.16 2.18 1.34
C THR A 213 21.53 2.57 -0.07
N ALA A 214 22.53 3.45 -0.20
CA ALA A 214 23.02 3.84 -1.52
C ALA A 214 23.53 2.62 -2.30
N PHE A 215 23.10 2.51 -3.56
CA PHE A 215 23.47 1.46 -4.46
C PHE A 215 24.74 1.84 -5.24
N ASP A 216 25.74 0.97 -5.21
CA ASP A 216 26.97 1.10 -5.99
C ASP A 216 27.03 0.04 -7.09
N GLN A 217 27.14 0.47 -8.35
CA GLN A 217 27.12 -0.42 -9.52
C GLN A 217 28.35 -1.33 -9.61
N GLU A 218 29.53 -0.84 -9.25
CA GLU A 218 30.75 -1.64 -9.32
C GLU A 218 30.77 -2.68 -8.18
N ALA A 219 30.34 -2.30 -6.99
CA ALA A 219 30.16 -3.23 -5.89
C ALA A 219 29.10 -4.31 -6.21
N PHE A 220 28.02 -3.94 -6.89
CA PHE A 220 27.00 -4.87 -7.36
C PHE A 220 27.58 -5.89 -8.35
N LEU A 221 28.29 -5.43 -9.39
CA LEU A 221 28.90 -6.31 -10.38
C LEU A 221 29.90 -7.28 -9.74
N HIS A 222 30.74 -6.77 -8.84
CA HIS A 222 31.68 -7.59 -8.08
C HIS A 222 30.98 -8.65 -7.22
N ALA A 223 29.87 -8.27 -6.55
CA ALA A 223 29.09 -9.21 -5.74
C ALA A 223 28.45 -10.32 -6.60
N VAL A 224 27.98 -9.98 -7.82
CA VAL A 224 27.47 -10.96 -8.79
C VAL A 224 28.59 -11.93 -9.22
N GLU A 225 29.76 -11.41 -9.60
CA GLU A 225 30.92 -12.24 -9.98
C GLU A 225 31.34 -13.19 -8.86
N LYS A 226 31.44 -12.68 -7.63
CA LYS A 226 31.79 -13.48 -6.46
C LYS A 226 30.74 -14.57 -6.17
N SER A 227 29.47 -14.29 -6.44
CA SER A 227 28.40 -15.27 -6.27
C SER A 227 28.54 -16.45 -7.23
N PHE A 228 29.13 -16.26 -8.42
CA PHE A 228 29.42 -17.32 -9.38
C PHE A 228 30.52 -18.28 -8.95
N GLU A 229 31.28 -17.99 -7.91
CA GLU A 229 32.24 -18.95 -7.36
C GLU A 229 31.57 -20.19 -6.75
N LYS A 230 30.32 -20.01 -6.27
CA LYS A 230 29.55 -21.04 -5.57
C LYS A 230 28.30 -21.49 -6.30
N ASN A 231 27.74 -20.63 -7.16
CA ASN A 231 26.43 -20.85 -7.79
C ASN A 231 26.50 -20.50 -9.29
N CYS A 232 25.99 -21.37 -10.16
CA CYS A 232 25.85 -21.05 -11.59
C CYS A 232 24.77 -20.02 -11.85
N ASN A 233 23.74 -19.98 -11.01
CA ASN A 233 22.60 -19.09 -11.16
C ASN A 233 22.49 -18.15 -9.96
N VAL A 234 22.45 -16.84 -10.21
CA VAL A 234 22.35 -15.79 -9.20
C VAL A 234 21.00 -15.10 -9.35
N VAL A 235 20.18 -15.18 -8.32
CA VAL A 235 18.93 -14.39 -8.23
C VAL A 235 19.22 -13.17 -7.34
N VAL A 236 18.90 -12.01 -7.88
CA VAL A 236 19.06 -10.70 -7.23
C VAL A 236 17.68 -10.11 -7.04
N CYS A 237 17.32 -9.71 -5.83
CA CYS A 237 16.11 -8.95 -5.57
C CYS A 237 16.46 -7.49 -5.33
N VAL A 238 15.77 -6.58 -6.03
CA VAL A 238 16.00 -5.13 -5.92
C VAL A 238 14.71 -4.41 -5.69
N SER A 239 14.74 -3.40 -4.83
CA SER A 239 13.61 -2.45 -4.72
C SER A 239 13.59 -1.53 -5.95
N GLU A 240 12.40 -1.17 -6.42
CA GLU A 240 12.22 -0.16 -7.49
C GLU A 240 12.84 1.19 -7.12
N GLY A 241 12.98 1.46 -5.82
CA GLY A 241 13.47 2.72 -5.26
C GLY A 241 14.96 2.74 -4.92
N ILE A 242 15.78 1.78 -5.38
CA ILE A 242 17.23 1.85 -5.19
C ILE A 242 17.81 3.09 -5.86
N HIS A 243 18.72 3.78 -5.17
CA HIS A 243 19.32 5.03 -5.62
C HIS A 243 20.83 5.04 -5.35
N ASP A 244 21.57 5.86 -6.08
CA ASP A 244 23.00 6.08 -5.86
C ASP A 244 23.27 6.98 -4.64
N ALA A 245 24.54 7.23 -4.36
CA ALA A 245 24.97 8.09 -3.25
C ALA A 245 24.52 9.56 -3.40
N SER A 246 24.14 10.01 -4.59
CA SER A 246 23.58 11.35 -4.83
C SER A 246 22.06 11.42 -4.62
N GLY A 247 21.40 10.27 -4.41
CA GLY A 247 19.95 10.15 -4.32
C GLY A 247 19.26 10.01 -5.68
N THR A 248 20.00 9.84 -6.78
CA THR A 248 19.42 9.59 -8.09
C THR A 248 18.95 8.13 -8.20
N PHE A 249 17.70 7.92 -8.54
CA PHE A 249 17.17 6.56 -8.70
C PHE A 249 17.85 5.82 -9.86
N ILE A 250 18.18 4.54 -9.65
CA ILE A 250 18.89 3.74 -10.67
C ILE A 250 18.07 3.58 -11.95
N CYS A 251 16.74 3.56 -11.87
CA CYS A 251 15.88 3.54 -13.05
C CYS A 251 16.05 4.79 -13.94
N GLU A 252 16.46 5.93 -13.39
CA GLU A 252 16.69 7.18 -14.14
C GLU A 252 17.93 7.15 -15.03
N TYR A 253 18.80 6.19 -14.85
CA TYR A 253 19.96 5.99 -15.73
C TYR A 253 19.57 5.43 -17.10
N ASP A 254 18.36 4.91 -17.23
CA ASP A 254 17.74 4.66 -18.53
C ASP A 254 16.98 5.92 -18.98
N SER A 255 17.34 6.48 -20.12
CA SER A 255 16.77 7.73 -20.67
C SER A 255 15.29 7.64 -21.06
N SER A 256 14.67 6.47 -20.93
CA SER A 256 13.25 6.22 -21.27
C SER A 256 12.26 6.46 -20.11
N VAL A 257 12.75 6.82 -18.92
CA VAL A 257 11.89 7.00 -17.72
C VAL A 257 11.04 8.27 -17.84
N GLY A 258 9.71 8.07 -17.93
CA GLY A 258 8.72 9.15 -17.92
C GLY A 258 8.32 9.61 -16.50
N THR A 259 7.60 10.72 -16.43
CA THR A 259 6.91 11.17 -15.22
C THR A 259 5.44 10.78 -15.25
N ASP A 260 4.86 10.48 -14.08
CA ASP A 260 3.42 10.28 -13.95
C ASP A 260 2.66 11.62 -14.04
N THR A 261 1.33 11.56 -14.05
CA THR A 261 0.45 12.75 -14.14
C THR A 261 0.60 13.73 -12.97
N PHE A 262 1.36 13.40 -11.94
CA PHE A 262 1.63 14.23 -10.75
C PHE A 262 3.05 14.77 -10.70
N GLY A 263 3.84 14.54 -11.77
CA GLY A 263 5.22 14.96 -11.84
C GLY A 263 6.21 14.07 -11.07
N HIS A 264 5.76 12.93 -10.53
CA HIS A 264 6.66 11.93 -9.94
C HIS A 264 7.27 11.09 -11.05
N LYS A 265 8.55 10.83 -10.96
CA LYS A 265 9.22 9.91 -11.88
C LYS A 265 8.62 8.50 -11.72
N MET A 266 8.32 7.86 -12.85
CA MET A 266 7.85 6.48 -12.83
C MET A 266 9.02 5.57 -12.46
N LEU A 267 9.02 5.07 -11.23
CA LEU A 267 10.05 4.18 -10.72
C LEU A 267 9.77 2.74 -11.18
N ALA A 268 10.00 2.47 -12.44
CA ALA A 268 9.97 1.12 -12.98
C ALA A 268 11.14 0.97 -13.95
N GLY A 269 11.71 -0.23 -14.02
CA GLY A 269 12.78 -0.53 -14.97
C GLY A 269 14.19 -0.50 -14.40
N CYS A 270 14.38 -0.35 -13.08
CA CYS A 270 15.71 -0.53 -12.48
C CYS A 270 16.23 -1.96 -12.72
N GLY A 271 15.36 -2.96 -12.65
CA GLY A 271 15.70 -4.34 -12.98
C GLY A 271 16.16 -4.50 -14.42
N LYS A 272 15.52 -3.79 -15.36
CA LYS A 272 15.92 -3.79 -16.78
C LYS A 272 17.26 -3.10 -17.01
N TYR A 273 17.48 -1.98 -16.34
CA TYR A 273 18.77 -1.30 -16.37
C TYR A 273 19.90 -2.24 -15.88
N LEU A 274 19.72 -2.89 -14.74
CA LEU A 274 20.68 -3.81 -14.15
C LEU A 274 20.89 -5.06 -15.03
N GLU A 275 19.85 -5.57 -15.68
CA GLU A 275 19.96 -6.65 -16.68
C GLU A 275 20.93 -6.26 -17.80
N ASN A 276 20.76 -5.07 -18.37
CA ASN A 276 21.62 -4.56 -19.44
C ASN A 276 23.05 -4.31 -18.94
N LEU A 277 23.21 -3.80 -17.72
CA LEU A 277 24.50 -3.60 -17.07
C LEU A 277 25.26 -4.92 -16.91
N VAL A 278 24.61 -5.95 -16.38
CA VAL A 278 25.20 -7.30 -16.21
C VAL A 278 25.59 -7.90 -17.56
N ARG A 279 24.71 -7.81 -18.56
CA ARG A 279 25.01 -8.33 -19.90
C ARG A 279 26.21 -7.64 -20.54
N SER A 280 26.28 -6.33 -20.46
CA SER A 280 27.35 -5.55 -21.11
C SER A 280 28.68 -5.68 -20.39
N ARG A 281 28.69 -5.74 -19.05
CA ARG A 281 29.92 -5.73 -18.26
C ARG A 281 30.47 -7.12 -17.97
N LEU A 282 29.60 -8.09 -17.70
CA LEU A 282 30.02 -9.46 -17.35
C LEU A 282 29.88 -10.47 -18.47
N GLY A 283 29.21 -10.14 -19.58
CA GLY A 283 29.04 -11.05 -20.72
C GLY A 283 28.20 -12.29 -20.42
N VAL A 284 27.47 -12.33 -19.31
CA VAL A 284 26.64 -13.46 -18.91
C VAL A 284 25.16 -13.23 -19.26
N LYS A 285 24.40 -14.32 -19.39
CA LYS A 285 22.97 -14.24 -19.62
C LYS A 285 22.31 -13.59 -18.40
N ALA A 286 21.57 -12.52 -18.63
CA ALA A 286 20.76 -11.89 -17.59
C ALA A 286 19.32 -11.71 -18.06
N ARG A 287 18.38 -11.70 -17.13
CA ARG A 287 16.97 -11.37 -17.32
C ARG A 287 16.47 -10.56 -16.13
N SER A 288 15.49 -9.70 -16.34
CA SER A 288 14.74 -9.03 -15.30
C SER A 288 13.28 -9.49 -15.28
N VAL A 289 12.70 -9.51 -14.08
CA VAL A 289 11.30 -9.80 -13.82
C VAL A 289 10.79 -8.71 -12.90
N GLU A 290 9.85 -7.92 -13.40
CA GLU A 290 9.15 -6.91 -12.59
C GLU A 290 7.89 -7.53 -11.99
N LEU A 291 7.77 -7.58 -10.66
CA LEU A 291 6.56 -8.09 -10.00
C LEU A 291 5.38 -7.14 -10.16
N ASN A 292 5.65 -5.86 -10.29
CA ASN A 292 4.71 -4.78 -10.61
C ASN A 292 3.41 -4.90 -9.82
N VAL A 293 2.23 -4.65 -10.43
CA VAL A 293 0.93 -4.62 -9.75
C VAL A 293 0.50 -5.96 -9.14
N CYS A 294 1.05 -7.08 -9.61
CA CYS A 294 0.67 -8.42 -9.13
C CYS A 294 0.87 -8.58 -7.62
N GLN A 295 1.92 -7.99 -7.05
CA GLN A 295 2.23 -8.09 -5.62
C GLN A 295 1.22 -7.40 -4.70
N ARG A 296 0.37 -6.50 -5.23
CA ARG A 296 -0.67 -5.81 -4.45
C ARG A 296 -2.10 -6.26 -4.74
N CYS A 297 -2.31 -7.24 -5.62
CA CYS A 297 -3.63 -7.68 -6.03
C CYS A 297 -3.82 -9.21 -6.08
N SER A 298 -2.83 -9.99 -5.67
CA SER A 298 -2.90 -11.46 -5.68
C SER A 298 -3.79 -11.99 -4.55
N VAL A 299 -5.01 -12.37 -4.86
CA VAL A 299 -5.94 -12.97 -3.89
C VAL A 299 -5.52 -14.39 -3.51
N SER A 300 -4.96 -15.16 -4.46
CA SER A 300 -4.50 -16.54 -4.22
C SER A 300 -3.39 -16.63 -3.17
N MET A 301 -2.60 -15.57 -3.01
CA MET A 301 -1.51 -15.49 -2.02
C MET A 301 -1.88 -14.70 -0.77
N MET A 302 -3.14 -14.32 -0.61
CA MET A 302 -3.59 -13.58 0.56
C MET A 302 -3.28 -14.32 1.86
N SER A 303 -2.72 -13.62 2.84
CA SER A 303 -2.48 -14.13 4.17
C SER A 303 -3.77 -14.08 5.00
N ALA A 304 -4.13 -15.19 5.63
CA ALA A 304 -5.31 -15.22 6.51
C ALA A 304 -5.14 -14.33 7.75
N ILE A 305 -3.90 -14.16 8.22
CA ILE A 305 -3.57 -13.25 9.34
C ILE A 305 -3.81 -11.81 8.90
N ASP A 306 -3.19 -11.41 7.79
CA ASP A 306 -3.31 -10.06 7.23
C ASP A 306 -4.79 -9.70 6.93
N GLN A 307 -5.57 -10.66 6.41
CA GLN A 307 -7.01 -10.47 6.21
C GLN A 307 -7.75 -10.22 7.52
N LYS A 308 -7.45 -11.03 8.55
CA LYS A 308 -8.05 -10.88 9.87
C LYS A 308 -7.70 -9.55 10.53
N GLU A 309 -6.44 -9.14 10.43
CA GLU A 309 -5.96 -7.86 10.95
C GLU A 309 -6.61 -6.68 10.21
N ALA A 310 -6.70 -6.74 8.89
CA ALA A 310 -7.41 -5.73 8.11
C ALA A 310 -8.88 -5.58 8.54
N ILE A 311 -9.57 -6.70 8.81
CA ILE A 311 -10.94 -6.68 9.35
C ILE A 311 -10.96 -6.07 10.75
N SER A 312 -10.01 -6.46 11.61
CA SER A 312 -9.91 -5.96 12.97
C SER A 312 -9.63 -4.46 13.00
N ALA A 313 -8.77 -3.95 12.11
CA ALA A 313 -8.52 -2.50 11.98
C ALA A 313 -9.84 -1.75 11.77
N GLY A 314 -10.63 -2.14 10.76
CA GLY A 314 -11.91 -1.52 10.51
C GLY A 314 -12.90 -1.62 11.68
N THR A 315 -12.95 -2.78 12.34
CA THR A 315 -13.79 -2.99 13.53
C THR A 315 -13.38 -2.07 14.68
N PHE A 316 -12.11 -2.04 15.02
CA PHE A 316 -11.59 -1.22 16.13
C PHE A 316 -11.67 0.28 15.83
N GLY A 317 -11.50 0.69 14.56
CA GLY A 317 -11.71 2.07 14.16
C GLY A 317 -13.14 2.54 14.48
N VAL A 318 -14.16 1.74 14.12
CA VAL A 318 -15.55 2.05 14.46
C VAL A 318 -15.75 2.13 15.97
N GLN A 319 -15.25 1.17 16.73
CA GLN A 319 -15.36 1.15 18.18
C GLN A 319 -14.68 2.36 18.83
N ALA A 320 -13.50 2.75 18.36
CA ALA A 320 -12.79 3.94 18.83
C ALA A 320 -13.62 5.21 18.59
N ALA A 321 -14.19 5.35 17.40
CA ALA A 321 -15.03 6.49 17.06
C ALA A 321 -16.32 6.55 17.91
N LEU A 322 -16.96 5.40 18.15
CA LEU A 322 -18.12 5.30 19.07
C LEU A 322 -17.76 5.73 20.50
N ASN A 323 -16.55 5.40 20.95
CA ASN A 323 -16.01 5.81 22.24
C ASN A 323 -15.56 7.27 22.29
N GLY A 324 -15.75 8.03 21.22
CA GLY A 324 -15.47 9.48 21.16
C GLY A 324 -14.05 9.83 20.72
N GLU A 325 -13.24 8.87 20.29
CA GLU A 325 -11.90 9.11 19.76
C GLU A 325 -11.95 9.82 18.41
N THR A 326 -10.95 10.67 18.14
CA THR A 326 -10.80 11.40 16.88
C THR A 326 -9.35 11.76 16.62
N GLY A 327 -8.96 12.00 15.36
CA GLY A 327 -7.61 12.39 14.98
C GLY A 327 -6.57 11.30 15.23
N LYS A 328 -6.99 10.04 15.28
CA LYS A 328 -6.14 8.88 15.57
C LYS A 328 -6.13 7.90 14.40
N MET A 329 -5.09 7.10 14.33
CA MET A 329 -4.98 5.96 13.43
C MET A 329 -5.04 4.67 14.26
N VAL A 330 -5.70 3.64 13.73
CA VAL A 330 -5.57 2.28 14.27
C VAL A 330 -4.14 1.78 14.02
N SER A 331 -3.54 1.08 14.96
CA SER A 331 -2.18 0.52 14.84
C SER A 331 -2.12 -0.89 15.41
N PHE A 332 -1.09 -1.64 15.01
CA PHE A 332 -0.78 -2.99 15.45
C PHE A 332 0.56 -3.04 16.17
#